data_8824bfa801823b886a30c172efee9558
#
_entry.id   8824bfa801823b886a30c172efee9558
#
_cell.length_a   1.000
_cell.length_b   1.000
_cell.length_c   1.000
_cell.angle_alpha   90.00
_cell.angle_beta   90.00
_cell.angle_gamma   90.00
#
_symmetry.space_group_name_H-M   'P 1'
#
loop_
_entity.id
_entity.type
_entity.pdbx_description
1 polymer ?
#
loop_
_entity_poly.entity_id
_entity_poly.type
_entity_poly.pdbx_seq_one_letter_code
_entity_poly.pdbx_strand_id
1 'polypeptide(L)'
;MTAAILGLGLNYSAYLAEIIRGAIESIDAGQMEAAKSLGMTYWQAMRRIIIPQTYRRLVPPVGNEFIALIKDTALVSTIAMVELMRAANQIYSATFNVFILFQAALVYLVLTSFFTVAFRKLEDRLGVYEIR
;
A
#
# COMPACT_ATOMS: atom_id res chain seq x y z
N MET A 1 -1.87 7.34 21.44
CA MET A 1 -1.29 6.24 20.64
C MET A 1 -2.37 5.26 20.13
N THR A 2 -3.17 4.66 21.01
CA THR A 2 -4.23 3.70 20.63
C THR A 2 -5.21 4.24 19.61
N ALA A 3 -5.68 5.49 19.74
CA ALA A 3 -6.61 6.12 18.80
C ALA A 3 -6.02 6.25 17.39
N ALA A 4 -4.74 6.61 17.24
CA ALA A 4 -4.07 6.71 15.97
C ALA A 4 -3.94 5.33 15.30
N ILE A 5 -3.53 4.32 16.08
CA ILE A 5 -3.40 2.94 15.59
C ILE A 5 -4.76 2.41 15.13
N LEU A 6 -5.81 2.63 15.92
CA LEU A 6 -7.16 2.18 15.56
C LEU A 6 -7.70 2.96 14.35
N GLY A 7 -7.54 4.28 14.31
CA GLY A 7 -8.02 5.10 13.21
C GLY A 7 -7.35 4.77 11.89
N LEU A 8 -6.02 4.81 11.83
CA LEU A 8 -5.27 4.45 10.64
C LEU A 8 -5.45 2.95 10.29
N GLY A 9 -5.40 2.07 11.31
CA GLY A 9 -5.54 0.63 11.10
C GLY A 9 -6.89 0.24 10.50
N LEU A 10 -8.00 0.77 11.00
CA LEU A 10 -9.33 0.52 10.44
C LEU A 10 -9.48 1.10 9.05
N ASN A 11 -9.00 2.33 8.84
CA ASN A 11 -9.03 2.97 7.53
C ASN A 11 -8.28 2.14 6.47
N TYR A 12 -7.02 1.84 6.74
CA TYR A 12 -6.19 1.05 5.80
C TYR A 12 -6.67 -0.39 5.64
N SER A 13 -7.25 -0.99 6.69
CA SER A 13 -7.87 -2.33 6.57
C SER A 13 -9.04 -2.33 5.58
N ALA A 14 -9.87 -1.29 5.59
CA ALA A 14 -10.98 -1.16 4.65
C ALA A 14 -10.47 -0.97 3.22
N TYR A 15 -9.48 -0.10 2.99
CA TYR A 15 -8.86 0.07 1.67
C TYR A 15 -8.21 -1.21 1.16
N LEU A 16 -7.44 -1.90 2.00
CA LEU A 16 -6.81 -3.18 1.61
C LEU A 16 -7.83 -4.25 1.28
N ALA A 17 -8.96 -4.32 2.00
CA ALA A 17 -10.03 -5.26 1.68
C ALA A 17 -10.62 -5.01 0.28
N GLU A 18 -10.86 -3.73 -0.08
CA GLU A 18 -11.32 -3.36 -1.42
C GLU A 18 -10.28 -3.64 -2.51
N ILE A 19 -9.01 -3.38 -2.24
CA ILE A 19 -7.91 -3.69 -3.16
C ILE A 19 -7.85 -5.20 -3.41
N ILE A 20 -7.94 -6.02 -2.37
CA ILE A 20 -7.93 -7.49 -2.50
C ILE A 20 -9.14 -7.95 -3.31
N ARG A 21 -10.33 -7.44 -3.01
CA ARG A 21 -11.55 -7.76 -3.74
C ARG A 21 -11.40 -7.39 -5.23
N GLY A 22 -10.99 -6.16 -5.52
CA GLY A 22 -10.79 -5.69 -6.89
C GLY A 22 -9.72 -6.49 -7.65
N ALA A 23 -8.64 -6.89 -6.99
CA ALA A 23 -7.61 -7.72 -7.60
C ALA A 23 -8.13 -9.12 -7.98
N ILE A 24 -8.98 -9.73 -7.14
CA ILE A 24 -9.62 -11.01 -7.45
C ILE A 24 -10.62 -10.84 -8.61
N GLU A 25 -11.47 -9.84 -8.55
CA GLU A 25 -12.49 -9.56 -9.57
C GLU A 25 -11.90 -9.16 -10.92
N SER A 26 -10.66 -8.64 -10.92
CA SER A 26 -9.96 -8.29 -12.16
C SER A 26 -9.50 -9.51 -12.98
N ILE A 27 -9.49 -10.71 -12.40
CA ILE A 27 -9.16 -11.92 -13.13
C ILE A 27 -10.33 -12.26 -14.08
N ASP A 28 -10.01 -12.58 -15.33
CA ASP A 28 -11.01 -12.93 -16.33
C ASP A 28 -11.90 -14.08 -15.87
N ALA A 29 -13.22 -13.89 -15.95
CA ALA A 29 -14.20 -14.88 -15.53
C ALA A 29 -14.06 -16.21 -16.28
N GLY A 30 -13.58 -16.17 -17.54
CA GLY A 30 -13.30 -17.35 -18.35
C GLY A 30 -12.26 -18.29 -17.70
N GLN A 31 -11.36 -17.78 -16.85
CA GLN A 31 -10.43 -18.62 -16.09
C GLN A 31 -11.16 -19.57 -15.13
N MET A 32 -12.18 -19.05 -14.45
CA MET A 32 -13.02 -19.84 -13.55
C MET A 32 -13.91 -20.83 -14.33
N GLU A 33 -14.48 -20.40 -15.45
CA GLU A 33 -15.30 -21.24 -16.31
C GLU A 33 -14.50 -22.40 -16.94
N ALA A 34 -13.31 -22.09 -17.46
CA ALA A 34 -12.40 -23.10 -17.99
C ALA A 34 -11.98 -24.12 -16.92
N ALA A 35 -11.67 -23.66 -15.72
CA ALA A 35 -11.33 -24.55 -14.60
C ALA A 35 -12.48 -25.50 -14.24
N LYS A 36 -13.71 -24.97 -14.20
CA LYS A 36 -14.91 -25.79 -13.95
C LYS A 36 -15.16 -26.80 -15.06
N SER A 37 -14.93 -26.43 -16.32
CA SER A 37 -15.07 -27.34 -17.48
C SER A 37 -14.06 -28.51 -17.44
N LEU A 38 -12.91 -28.29 -16.77
CA LEU A 38 -11.93 -29.34 -16.49
C LEU A 38 -12.23 -30.14 -15.21
N GLY A 39 -13.43 -29.98 -14.62
CA GLY A 39 -13.86 -30.71 -13.44
C GLY A 39 -13.29 -30.21 -12.11
N MET A 40 -12.67 -29.02 -12.09
CA MET A 40 -12.16 -28.44 -10.83
C MET A 40 -13.30 -27.91 -9.98
N THR A 41 -13.22 -28.15 -8.67
CA THR A 41 -14.10 -27.48 -7.71
C THR A 41 -13.74 -26.00 -7.61
N TYR A 42 -14.66 -25.17 -7.11
CA TYR A 42 -14.42 -23.73 -6.88
C TYR A 42 -13.12 -23.47 -6.10
N TRP A 43 -12.91 -24.19 -5.01
CA TRP A 43 -11.71 -24.01 -4.17
C TRP A 43 -10.42 -24.46 -4.86
N GLN A 44 -10.49 -25.49 -5.70
CA GLN A 44 -9.34 -25.91 -6.51
C GLN A 44 -8.99 -24.85 -7.55
N ALA A 45 -9.98 -24.29 -8.26
CA ALA A 45 -9.79 -23.22 -9.22
C ALA A 45 -9.23 -21.95 -8.54
N MET A 46 -9.83 -21.53 -7.40
CA MET A 46 -9.33 -20.39 -6.64
C MET A 46 -7.86 -20.57 -6.26
N ARG A 47 -7.50 -21.68 -5.63
CA ARG A 47 -6.15 -21.89 -5.08
C ARG A 47 -5.09 -22.09 -6.17
N ARG A 48 -5.44 -22.74 -7.27
CA ARG A 48 -4.45 -23.13 -8.30
C ARG A 48 -4.35 -22.16 -9.47
N ILE A 49 -5.42 -21.40 -9.76
CA ILE A 49 -5.51 -20.54 -10.94
C ILE A 49 -5.71 -19.08 -10.56
N ILE A 50 -6.76 -18.77 -9.78
CA ILE A 50 -7.15 -17.37 -9.53
C ILE A 50 -6.19 -16.69 -8.58
N ILE A 51 -5.97 -17.24 -7.38
CA ILE A 51 -5.11 -16.62 -6.35
C ILE A 51 -3.69 -16.37 -6.85
N PRO A 52 -3.00 -17.32 -7.53
CA PRO A 52 -1.65 -17.04 -8.03
C PRO A 52 -1.59 -15.89 -9.04
N GLN A 53 -2.61 -15.71 -9.86
CA GLN A 53 -2.73 -14.59 -10.79
C GLN A 53 -3.06 -13.29 -10.05
N THR A 54 -3.96 -13.37 -9.04
CA THR A 54 -4.34 -12.22 -8.19
C THR A 54 -3.13 -11.59 -7.50
N TYR A 55 -2.17 -12.38 -7.02
CA TYR A 55 -0.98 -11.84 -6.36
C TYR A 55 -0.22 -10.83 -7.24
N ARG A 56 -0.08 -11.12 -8.53
CA ARG A 56 0.59 -10.21 -9.47
C ARG A 56 -0.14 -8.88 -9.61
N ARG A 57 -1.47 -8.90 -9.60
CA ARG A 57 -2.31 -7.69 -9.70
C ARG A 57 -2.46 -6.95 -8.38
N LEU A 58 -2.23 -7.64 -7.25
CA LEU A 58 -2.36 -7.08 -5.91
C LEU A 58 -1.16 -6.24 -5.49
N VAL A 59 0.05 -6.61 -5.93
CA VAL A 59 1.30 -5.98 -5.45
C VAL A 59 1.38 -4.48 -5.74
N PRO A 60 1.05 -3.96 -6.96
CA PRO A 60 1.13 -2.53 -7.23
C PRO A 60 0.20 -1.68 -6.33
N PRO A 61 -1.10 -1.98 -6.21
CA PRO A 61 -1.97 -1.18 -5.35
C PRO A 61 -1.59 -1.28 -3.86
N VAL A 62 -1.17 -2.46 -3.38
CA VAL A 62 -0.70 -2.60 -1.99
C VAL A 62 0.57 -1.78 -1.75
N GLY A 63 1.50 -1.76 -2.72
CA GLY A 63 2.69 -0.92 -2.65
C GLY A 63 2.36 0.57 -2.58
N ASN A 64 1.39 1.02 -3.36
CA ASN A 64 0.92 2.41 -3.34
C ASN A 64 0.28 2.77 -1.99
N GLU A 65 -0.56 1.89 -1.42
CA GLU A 65 -1.17 2.10 -0.10
C GLU A 65 -0.11 2.14 1.02
N PHE A 66 0.91 1.29 0.92
CA PHE A 66 2.02 1.33 1.89
C PHE A 66 2.77 2.66 1.85
N ILE A 67 3.05 3.19 0.65
CA ILE A 67 3.70 4.49 0.47
C ILE A 67 2.79 5.63 0.95
N ALA A 68 1.48 5.53 0.72
CA ALA A 68 0.50 6.48 1.23
C ALA A 68 0.48 6.48 2.77
N LEU A 69 0.46 5.31 3.41
CA LEU A 69 0.49 5.17 4.86
C LEU A 69 1.71 5.87 5.49
N ILE A 70 2.90 5.76 4.88
CA ILE A 70 4.10 6.46 5.37
C ILE A 70 3.85 7.98 5.45
N LYS A 71 3.20 8.55 4.45
CA LYS A 71 2.88 10.00 4.42
C LYS A 71 1.76 10.34 5.40
N ASP A 72 0.76 9.49 5.50
CA ASP A 72 -0.40 9.70 6.36
C ASP A 72 -0.08 9.57 7.85
N THR A 73 1.06 8.95 8.21
CA THR A 73 1.56 9.02 9.59
C THR A 73 1.79 10.47 10.04
N ALA A 74 2.07 11.40 9.13
CA ALA A 74 2.17 12.83 9.47
C ALA A 74 0.87 13.41 10.02
N LEU A 75 -0.30 12.84 9.68
CA LEU A 75 -1.60 13.29 10.19
C LEU A 75 -1.73 13.11 11.70
N VAL A 76 -1.03 12.13 12.30
CA VAL A 76 -1.09 11.92 13.75
C VAL A 76 -0.39 13.03 14.54
N SER A 77 0.35 13.93 13.85
CA SER A 77 0.89 15.15 14.45
C SER A 77 -0.22 16.05 15.00
N THR A 78 -1.40 16.04 14.37
CA THR A 78 -2.56 16.84 14.79
C THR A 78 -3.11 16.43 16.15
N ILE A 79 -2.95 15.16 16.52
CA ILE A 79 -3.32 14.64 17.84
C ILE A 79 -2.13 14.58 18.80
N ALA A 80 -1.15 15.43 18.56
CA ALA A 80 0.03 15.63 19.41
C ALA A 80 0.97 14.42 19.55
N MET A 81 0.87 13.42 18.65
CA MET A 81 1.85 12.34 18.63
C MET A 81 3.17 12.80 18.02
N VAL A 82 4.27 12.40 18.63
CA VAL A 82 5.61 12.75 18.15
C VAL A 82 5.97 11.82 17.00
N GLU A 83 6.08 12.40 15.83
CA GLU A 83 6.58 11.83 14.59
C GLU A 83 7.41 12.90 13.85
N LEU A 84 7.91 12.59 12.65
CA LEU A 84 8.81 13.47 11.92
C LEU A 84 8.24 14.89 11.72
N MET A 85 6.98 15.00 11.26
CA MET A 85 6.35 16.30 10.98
C MET A 85 6.13 17.11 12.25
N ARG A 86 5.72 16.43 13.35
CA ARG A 86 5.57 17.11 14.63
C ARG A 86 6.90 17.61 15.17
N ALA A 87 7.96 16.79 15.11
CA ALA A 87 9.29 17.23 15.51
C ALA A 87 9.75 18.44 14.70
N ALA A 88 9.55 18.42 13.39
CA ALA A 88 9.87 19.54 12.51
C ALA A 88 9.07 20.80 12.88
N ASN A 89 7.76 20.67 13.13
CA ASN A 89 6.89 21.80 13.52
C ASN A 89 7.30 22.38 14.89
N GLN A 90 7.71 21.57 15.86
CA GLN A 90 8.19 22.03 17.16
C GLN A 90 9.46 22.87 17.01
N ILE A 91 10.43 22.40 16.22
CA ILE A 91 11.67 23.13 15.96
C ILE A 91 11.37 24.42 15.18
N TYR A 92 10.51 24.33 14.14
CA TYR A 92 10.08 25.49 13.38
C TYR A 92 9.45 26.57 14.30
N SER A 93 8.50 26.17 15.16
CA SER A 93 7.84 27.09 16.08
C SER A 93 8.80 27.77 17.09
N ALA A 94 9.90 27.08 17.45
CA ALA A 94 10.90 27.62 18.35
C ALA A 94 11.90 28.52 17.64
N THR A 95 12.19 28.30 16.37
CA THR A 95 13.29 28.98 15.65
C THR A 95 12.82 29.86 14.50
N PHE A 96 11.57 29.74 14.07
CA PHE A 96 10.98 30.33 12.84
C PHE A 96 11.81 30.05 11.57
N ASN A 97 12.61 28.98 11.60
CA ASN A 97 13.43 28.57 10.47
C ASN A 97 12.68 27.61 9.53
N VAL A 98 12.24 28.10 8.38
CA VAL A 98 11.50 27.32 7.36
C VAL A 98 12.31 26.16 6.80
N PHE A 99 13.63 26.21 6.81
CA PHE A 99 14.47 25.11 6.32
C PHE A 99 14.24 23.79 7.06
N ILE A 100 13.75 23.82 8.30
CA ILE A 100 13.41 22.62 9.07
C ILE A 100 12.27 21.84 8.40
N LEU A 101 11.25 22.55 7.90
CA LEU A 101 10.13 21.92 7.19
C LEU A 101 10.58 21.34 5.85
N PHE A 102 11.50 22.02 5.17
CA PHE A 102 12.10 21.50 3.94
C PHE A 102 12.93 20.24 4.19
N GLN A 103 13.69 20.18 5.28
CA GLN A 103 14.41 18.96 5.67
C GLN A 103 13.46 17.80 5.96
N ALA A 104 12.35 18.04 6.67
CA ALA A 104 11.35 17.02 6.91
C ALA A 104 10.73 16.49 5.59
N ALA A 105 10.39 17.40 4.67
CA ALA A 105 9.90 17.02 3.34
C ALA A 105 10.92 16.18 2.56
N LEU A 106 12.20 16.52 2.66
CA LEU A 106 13.28 15.77 2.02
C LEU A 106 13.41 14.34 2.60
N VAL A 107 13.27 14.19 3.92
CA VAL A 107 13.25 12.85 4.56
C VAL A 107 12.07 12.02 4.05
N TYR A 108 10.85 12.58 3.99
CA TYR A 108 9.69 11.89 3.41
C TYR A 108 9.93 11.52 1.94
N LEU A 109 10.54 12.41 1.16
CA LEU A 109 10.86 12.15 -0.25
C LEU A 109 11.84 10.98 -0.40
N VAL A 110 12.89 10.95 0.41
CA VAL A 110 13.88 9.86 0.40
C VAL A 110 13.23 8.54 0.78
N LEU A 111 12.44 8.51 1.86
CA LEU A 111 11.74 7.31 2.32
C LEU A 111 10.76 6.78 1.26
N THR A 112 9.90 7.65 0.73
CA THR A 112 8.92 7.24 -0.28
C THR A 112 9.58 6.80 -1.58
N SER A 113 10.67 7.47 -1.99
CA SER A 113 11.44 7.07 -3.17
C SER A 113 12.09 5.70 -3.00
N PHE A 114 12.65 5.44 -1.83
CA PHE A 114 13.24 4.13 -1.50
C PHE A 114 12.19 3.01 -1.62
N PHE A 115 11.02 3.18 -0.98
CA PHE A 115 9.97 2.18 -1.06
C PHE A 115 9.37 2.05 -2.46
N THR A 116 9.23 3.15 -3.21
CA THR A 116 8.79 3.12 -4.61
C THR A 116 9.72 2.26 -5.47
N VAL A 117 11.03 2.43 -5.33
CA VAL A 117 12.01 1.62 -6.07
C VAL A 117 11.98 0.16 -5.61
N ALA A 118 11.82 -0.08 -4.31
CA ALA A 118 11.73 -1.44 -3.75
C ALA A 118 10.50 -2.20 -4.29
N PHE A 119 9.32 -1.56 -4.26
CA PHE A 119 8.09 -2.14 -4.80
C PHE A 119 8.17 -2.36 -6.31
N ARG A 120 8.70 -1.40 -7.08
CA ARG A 120 8.90 -1.58 -8.52
C ARG A 120 9.77 -2.81 -8.85
N LYS A 121 10.86 -3.02 -8.11
CA LYS A 121 11.69 -4.22 -8.28
C LYS A 121 10.94 -5.50 -7.94
N LEU A 122 10.03 -5.47 -6.97
CA LEU A 122 9.18 -6.60 -6.63
C LEU A 122 8.16 -6.88 -7.74
N GLU A 123 7.53 -5.84 -8.29
CA GLU A 123 6.61 -5.91 -9.42
C GLU A 123 7.28 -6.53 -10.66
N ASP A 124 8.49 -6.07 -11.00
CA ASP A 124 9.29 -6.60 -12.09
C ASP A 124 9.60 -8.10 -11.89
N ARG A 125 9.98 -8.50 -10.68
CA ARG A 125 10.26 -9.91 -10.35
C ARG A 125 9.02 -10.82 -10.43
N LEU A 126 7.84 -10.26 -10.16
CA LEU A 126 6.57 -11.00 -10.23
C LEU A 126 5.98 -11.01 -11.65
N GLY A 127 6.61 -10.36 -12.61
CA GLY A 127 6.14 -10.27 -13.99
C GLY A 127 4.78 -9.54 -14.10
N VAL A 128 4.56 -8.53 -13.28
CA VAL A 128 3.28 -7.77 -13.24
C VAL A 128 2.97 -7.14 -14.60
N TYR A 129 3.99 -6.71 -15.33
CA TYR A 129 3.88 -6.03 -16.63
C TYR A 129 3.93 -6.97 -17.84
N GLU A 130 4.17 -8.27 -17.65
CA GLU A 130 4.23 -9.26 -18.73
C GLU A 130 2.85 -9.86 -19.09
N ILE A 131 1.80 -9.46 -18.39
CA ILE A 131 0.44 -9.93 -18.67
C ILE A 131 -0.15 -9.06 -19.78
N ARG A 132 0.11 -9.46 -21.04
CA ARG A 132 -0.62 -9.02 -22.23
C ARG A 132 -1.72 -10.00 -22.57
#